data_686eb37fa7c4ed43819521966c3cee46
#
_entry.id   686eb37fa7c4ed43819521966c3cee46
#
_cell.length_a   1.000
_cell.length_b   1.000
_cell.length_c   1.000
_cell.angle_alpha   90.00
_cell.angle_beta   90.00
_cell.angle_gamma   90.00
#
_symmetry.space_group_name_H-M   'P 1'
#
loop_
_entity.id
_entity.type
_entity.pdbx_description
1 polymer ?
#
loop_
_entity_poly.entity_id
_entity_poly.type
_entity_poly.pdbx_seq_one_letter_code
_entity_poly.pdbx_strand_id
1 'polypeptide(L)'
;MEKEEELVDMDEKGNTIQKEKQESNKTLSLNSKIFMFVLILIIAFLGILYIFRTFKRKSQIELIIANNYDEMSLRAADIITDLIKKNPNANLGLATGSTPLGLYKELIKRNAKKEISFSNIKTYNLDEYCGIPQNHEKSYFSFMKNNLFNYIDINPNNTHIPKAEGDIKINIQNYEKMLEKNKLNLQLLGVGRNGHIGFNEPGTDFNLGVHDVQLAEKTIQDNARFFENDINKVPKRAITMGIKNILDADTIILMANGTKKAEAIKNMMSGVVDKNIPVSALNIHKGKVYVIVDKEAANKL
;
A
#
# COMPACT_ATOMS: atom_id res chain seq x y z
N MET A 1 86.54 19.30 11.64
CA MET A 1 85.27 20.06 11.67
C MET A 1 85.12 20.64 10.25
N GLU A 2 84.60 19.81 9.31
CA GLU A 2 84.27 20.23 7.98
C GLU A 2 82.90 20.84 7.97
N LYS A 3 82.79 22.07 7.45
CA LYS A 3 81.51 22.69 7.14
C LYS A 3 81.07 22.20 5.75
N GLU A 4 79.98 21.44 5.70
CA GLU A 4 79.25 21.20 4.42
C GLU A 4 78.66 22.50 3.94
N GLU A 5 79.14 23.02 2.84
CA GLU A 5 78.52 24.09 2.04
C GLU A 5 77.34 23.51 1.29
N GLU A 6 76.15 23.96 1.63
CA GLU A 6 74.89 23.62 0.94
C GLU A 6 74.91 24.33 -0.43
N LEU A 7 75.11 23.54 -1.53
CA LEU A 7 75.01 24.01 -2.91
C LEU A 7 73.57 24.45 -3.20
N VAL A 8 73.40 25.75 -3.32
CA VAL A 8 72.11 26.34 -3.74
C VAL A 8 72.08 26.33 -5.29
N ASP A 9 71.27 25.43 -5.84
CA ASP A 9 70.98 25.43 -7.28
C ASP A 9 70.24 26.68 -7.72
N MET A 10 70.80 27.49 -8.61
CA MET A 10 70.17 28.67 -9.21
C MET A 10 69.83 28.37 -10.70
N ASP A 11 68.67 28.87 -11.16
CA ASP A 11 68.35 28.87 -12.59
C ASP A 11 69.21 29.87 -13.37
N GLU A 12 69.16 29.77 -14.72
CA GLU A 12 69.95 30.63 -15.63
C GLU A 12 69.65 32.16 -15.51
N LYS A 13 68.68 32.56 -14.65
CA LYS A 13 68.29 33.95 -14.34
C LYS A 13 68.57 34.37 -12.89
N GLY A 14 69.27 33.54 -12.09
CA GLY A 14 69.73 33.88 -10.74
C GLY A 14 68.68 33.74 -9.65
N ASN A 15 67.57 33.05 -9.88
CA ASN A 15 66.53 32.83 -8.89
C ASN A 15 66.66 31.44 -8.24
N THR A 16 66.47 31.38 -6.96
CA THR A 16 66.64 30.15 -6.19
C THR A 16 65.46 29.18 -6.40
N ILE A 17 65.76 27.96 -6.90
CA ILE A 17 64.82 26.85 -7.14
C ILE A 17 63.99 26.48 -5.86
N GLN A 18 64.45 26.85 -4.70
CA GLN A 18 63.72 26.61 -3.43
C GLN A 18 62.40 27.43 -3.29
N LYS A 19 62.31 28.63 -3.93
CA LYS A 19 61.07 29.42 -3.89
C LYS A 19 59.93 28.81 -4.68
N GLU A 20 60.23 28.27 -5.87
CA GLU A 20 59.23 27.61 -6.73
C GLU A 20 58.67 26.30 -6.13
N LYS A 21 59.54 25.48 -5.50
CA LYS A 21 59.09 24.28 -4.77
C LYS A 21 58.19 24.59 -3.57
N GLN A 22 58.46 25.69 -2.88
CA GLN A 22 57.64 26.09 -1.69
C GLN A 22 56.27 26.68 -2.11
N GLU A 23 56.20 27.38 -3.26
CA GLU A 23 54.90 27.85 -3.78
C GLU A 23 54.09 26.74 -4.41
N SER A 24 54.69 25.76 -5.11
CA SER A 24 54.05 24.55 -5.63
C SER A 24 53.49 23.70 -4.52
N ASN A 25 54.20 23.47 -3.41
CA ASN A 25 53.72 22.72 -2.25
C ASN A 25 52.60 23.45 -1.48
N LYS A 26 52.63 24.79 -1.42
CA LYS A 26 51.54 25.57 -0.84
C LYS A 26 50.24 25.51 -1.66
N THR A 27 50.34 25.57 -2.99
CA THR A 27 49.20 25.47 -3.92
C THR A 27 48.60 24.06 -3.92
N LEU A 28 49.41 23.01 -3.89
CA LEU A 28 48.94 21.62 -3.73
C LEU A 28 48.22 21.43 -2.38
N SER A 29 48.76 21.96 -1.28
CA SER A 29 48.14 21.90 0.06
C SER A 29 46.83 22.70 0.11
N LEU A 30 46.73 23.84 -0.55
CA LEU A 30 45.51 24.65 -0.62
C LEU A 30 44.41 23.96 -1.44
N ASN A 31 44.76 23.40 -2.61
CA ASN A 31 43.82 22.66 -3.45
C ASN A 31 43.27 21.40 -2.77
N SER A 32 44.12 20.68 -2.02
CA SER A 32 43.67 19.50 -1.25
C SER A 32 42.71 19.88 -0.12
N LYS A 33 42.94 21.01 0.56
CA LYS A 33 42.04 21.55 1.59
C LYS A 33 40.71 21.99 1.01
N ILE A 34 40.72 22.65 -0.15
CA ILE A 34 39.50 23.02 -0.87
C ILE A 34 38.74 21.77 -1.31
N PHE A 35 39.42 20.78 -1.86
CA PHE A 35 38.80 19.50 -2.25
C PHE A 35 38.13 18.80 -1.07
N MET A 36 38.82 18.69 0.07
CA MET A 36 38.26 18.12 1.31
C MET A 36 37.04 18.89 1.80
N PHE A 37 37.10 20.22 1.78
CA PHE A 37 35.98 21.06 2.20
C PHE A 37 34.75 20.87 1.28
N VAL A 38 34.94 20.83 -0.04
CA VAL A 38 33.87 20.58 -1.01
C VAL A 38 33.28 19.17 -0.80
N LEU A 39 34.13 18.15 -0.56
CA LEU A 39 33.67 16.78 -0.30
C LEU A 39 32.80 16.70 0.98
N ILE A 40 33.20 17.40 2.05
CA ILE A 40 32.43 17.48 3.30
C ILE A 40 31.06 18.14 3.05
N LEU A 41 31.00 19.23 2.26
CA LEU A 41 29.75 19.90 1.89
C LEU A 41 28.84 18.98 1.09
N ILE A 42 29.38 18.20 0.14
CA ILE A 42 28.61 17.23 -0.66
C ILE A 42 28.04 16.13 0.28
N ILE A 43 28.86 15.58 1.19
CA ILE A 43 28.39 14.56 2.13
C ILE A 43 27.32 15.13 3.06
N ALA A 44 27.49 16.34 3.59
CA ALA A 44 26.50 17.02 4.41
C ALA A 44 25.19 17.25 3.63
N PHE A 45 25.28 17.73 2.39
CA PHE A 45 24.12 17.93 1.51
C PHE A 45 23.40 16.63 1.20
N LEU A 46 24.13 15.55 0.88
CA LEU A 46 23.55 14.20 0.67
C LEU A 46 22.92 13.66 1.97
N GLY A 47 23.54 13.90 3.11
CA GLY A 47 22.99 13.57 4.43
C GLY A 47 21.68 14.30 4.72
N ILE A 48 21.64 15.61 4.43
CA ILE A 48 20.43 16.43 4.55
C ILE A 48 19.33 15.92 3.59
N LEU A 49 19.66 15.67 2.31
CA LEU A 49 18.73 15.10 1.35
C LEU A 49 18.20 13.72 1.78
N TYR A 50 19.06 12.88 2.35
CA TYR A 50 18.68 11.58 2.91
C TYR A 50 17.72 11.73 4.11
N ILE A 51 18.02 12.65 5.03
CA ILE A 51 17.16 12.99 6.17
C ILE A 51 15.83 13.55 5.67
N PHE A 52 15.82 14.50 4.71
CA PHE A 52 14.58 15.01 4.11
C PHE A 52 13.77 13.92 3.41
N ARG A 53 14.42 12.97 2.75
CA ARG A 53 13.77 11.84 2.08
C ARG A 53 13.18 10.82 3.06
N THR A 54 13.84 10.59 4.19
CA THR A 54 13.36 9.70 5.26
C THR A 54 12.30 10.36 6.14
N PHE A 55 12.38 11.65 6.41
CA PHE A 55 11.38 12.40 7.21
C PHE A 55 10.05 12.63 6.46
N LYS A 56 10.00 12.50 5.12
CA LYS A 56 8.86 12.94 4.30
C LYS A 56 7.78 11.88 4.07
N ARG A 57 7.73 10.77 4.80
CA ARG A 57 6.70 9.74 4.59
C ARG A 57 6.13 9.18 5.88
N LYS A 58 5.54 10.05 6.69
CA LYS A 58 4.52 9.63 7.67
C LYS A 58 3.25 9.32 6.89
N SER A 59 2.56 8.22 7.21
CA SER A 59 1.25 7.89 6.63
C SER A 59 0.33 9.12 6.68
N GLN A 60 -0.22 9.51 5.52
CA GLN A 60 -1.20 10.60 5.47
C GLN A 60 -2.59 10.01 5.66
N ILE A 61 -2.97 9.81 6.93
CA ILE A 61 -4.29 9.30 7.27
C ILE A 61 -5.27 10.46 7.32
N GLU A 62 -6.35 10.33 6.55
CA GLU A 62 -7.48 11.23 6.56
C GLU A 62 -8.73 10.49 7.04
N LEU A 63 -9.28 10.93 8.18
CA LEU A 63 -10.51 10.40 8.74
C LEU A 63 -11.70 11.19 8.20
N ILE A 64 -12.66 10.47 7.62
CA ILE A 64 -13.95 11.00 7.14
C ILE A 64 -15.06 10.30 7.89
N ILE A 65 -15.78 11.03 8.73
CA ILE A 65 -16.93 10.52 9.46
C ILE A 65 -18.19 10.91 8.70
N ALA A 66 -18.85 9.93 8.11
CA ALA A 66 -20.11 10.08 7.40
C ALA A 66 -21.31 9.95 8.34
N ASN A 67 -22.42 10.59 8.00
CA ASN A 67 -23.63 10.52 8.82
C ASN A 67 -24.26 9.13 8.87
N ASN A 68 -24.11 8.36 7.79
CA ASN A 68 -24.66 7.02 7.62
C ASN A 68 -23.89 6.22 6.55
N TYR A 69 -24.32 4.98 6.33
CA TYR A 69 -23.76 4.07 5.34
C TYR A 69 -23.81 4.62 3.90
N ASP A 70 -24.89 5.30 3.51
CA ASP A 70 -25.05 5.82 2.16
C ASP A 70 -24.07 6.97 1.88
N GLU A 71 -23.92 7.91 2.83
CA GLU A 71 -22.91 8.96 2.71
C GLU A 71 -21.48 8.41 2.72
N MET A 72 -21.18 7.41 3.57
CA MET A 72 -19.89 6.72 3.59
C MET A 72 -19.60 6.11 2.22
N SER A 73 -20.57 5.46 1.61
CA SER A 73 -20.46 4.85 0.27
C SER A 73 -20.24 5.90 -0.81
N LEU A 74 -20.95 7.03 -0.74
CA LEU A 74 -20.79 8.15 -1.67
C LEU A 74 -19.40 8.78 -1.58
N ARG A 75 -18.88 9.04 -0.36
CA ARG A 75 -17.51 9.58 -0.17
C ARG A 75 -16.43 8.68 -0.76
N ALA A 76 -16.55 7.35 -0.57
CA ALA A 76 -15.63 6.39 -1.17
C ALA A 76 -15.74 6.39 -2.71
N ALA A 77 -16.96 6.50 -3.26
CA ALA A 77 -17.20 6.60 -4.69
C ALA A 77 -16.61 7.87 -5.30
N ASP A 78 -16.64 9.01 -4.59
CA ASP A 78 -16.04 10.26 -5.05
C ASP A 78 -14.53 10.09 -5.25
N ILE A 79 -13.82 9.51 -4.28
CA ILE A 79 -12.38 9.29 -4.35
C ILE A 79 -12.00 8.36 -5.52
N ILE A 80 -12.74 7.25 -5.71
CA ILE A 80 -12.49 6.33 -6.82
C ILE A 80 -12.82 6.99 -8.16
N THR A 81 -13.90 7.75 -8.24
CA THR A 81 -14.29 8.50 -9.44
C THR A 81 -13.20 9.49 -9.85
N ASP A 82 -12.68 10.25 -8.90
CA ASP A 82 -11.59 11.21 -9.14
C ASP A 82 -10.32 10.52 -9.60
N LEU A 83 -10.00 9.35 -9.03
CA LEU A 83 -8.86 8.55 -9.48
C LEU A 83 -9.04 8.08 -10.92
N ILE A 84 -10.21 7.50 -11.28
CA ILE A 84 -10.48 7.00 -12.63
C ILE A 84 -10.43 8.14 -13.65
N LYS A 85 -10.98 9.32 -13.33
CA LYS A 85 -10.91 10.51 -14.18
C LYS A 85 -9.48 10.99 -14.43
N LYS A 86 -8.61 10.92 -13.41
CA LYS A 86 -7.20 11.30 -13.50
C LYS A 86 -6.33 10.23 -14.15
N ASN A 87 -6.65 8.96 -13.96
CA ASN A 87 -5.93 7.81 -14.51
C ASN A 87 -6.91 6.76 -15.04
N PRO A 88 -7.36 6.87 -16.30
CA PRO A 88 -8.28 5.91 -16.91
C PRO A 88 -7.74 4.48 -17.05
N ASN A 89 -6.44 4.27 -16.85
CA ASN A 89 -5.78 2.95 -16.90
C ASN A 89 -5.39 2.46 -15.49
N ALA A 90 -6.05 2.95 -14.44
CA ALA A 90 -5.69 2.61 -13.07
C ALA A 90 -5.87 1.13 -12.75
N ASN A 91 -5.02 0.62 -11.84
CA ASN A 91 -5.14 -0.68 -11.20
C ASN A 91 -5.85 -0.51 -9.85
N LEU A 92 -7.03 -1.10 -9.68
CA LEU A 92 -7.86 -1.00 -8.48
C LEU A 92 -7.86 -2.30 -7.70
N GLY A 93 -7.40 -2.26 -6.47
CA GLY A 93 -7.60 -3.33 -5.49
C GLY A 93 -9.03 -3.27 -4.94
N LEU A 94 -9.80 -4.34 -5.03
CA LEU A 94 -11.21 -4.38 -4.63
C LEU A 94 -11.45 -5.37 -3.50
N ALA A 95 -12.48 -5.10 -2.71
CA ALA A 95 -12.91 -5.90 -1.57
C ALA A 95 -14.31 -6.49 -1.79
N THR A 96 -14.61 -7.59 -1.12
CA THR A 96 -15.94 -8.19 -1.07
C THR A 96 -16.64 -7.94 0.27
N GLY A 97 -17.79 -8.53 0.47
CA GLY A 97 -18.58 -8.40 1.70
C GLY A 97 -19.63 -7.29 1.63
N SER A 98 -20.30 -7.04 2.76
CA SER A 98 -21.44 -6.10 2.80
C SER A 98 -21.02 -4.63 2.76
N THR A 99 -19.85 -4.29 3.26
CA THR A 99 -19.42 -2.88 3.40
C THR A 99 -19.30 -2.14 2.06
N PRO A 100 -18.70 -2.71 0.98
CA PRO A 100 -18.53 -1.99 -0.29
C PRO A 100 -19.76 -1.98 -1.19
N LEU A 101 -20.87 -2.65 -0.87
CA LEU A 101 -22.03 -2.78 -1.75
C LEU A 101 -22.64 -1.42 -2.15
N GLY A 102 -22.76 -0.48 -1.22
CA GLY A 102 -23.26 0.87 -1.51
C GLY A 102 -22.33 1.66 -2.44
N LEU A 103 -21.02 1.53 -2.21
CA LEU A 103 -19.99 2.08 -3.10
C LEU A 103 -20.13 1.49 -4.51
N TYR A 104 -20.25 0.16 -4.66
CA TYR A 104 -20.39 -0.47 -5.97
C TYR A 104 -21.66 -0.01 -6.71
N LYS A 105 -22.78 0.11 -5.99
CA LYS A 105 -24.02 0.68 -6.57
C LYS A 105 -23.82 2.08 -7.11
N GLU A 106 -23.09 2.93 -6.38
CA GLU A 106 -22.84 4.30 -6.83
C GLU A 106 -21.87 4.34 -8.02
N LEU A 107 -20.83 3.49 -8.06
CA LEU A 107 -19.93 3.37 -9.20
C LEU A 107 -20.67 2.88 -10.48
N ILE A 108 -21.57 1.91 -10.34
CA ILE A 108 -22.44 1.43 -11.43
C ILE A 108 -23.29 2.59 -11.98
N LYS A 109 -23.92 3.36 -11.11
CA LYS A 109 -24.74 4.52 -11.48
C LYS A 109 -23.93 5.57 -12.25
N ARG A 110 -22.70 5.88 -11.79
CA ARG A 110 -21.79 6.83 -12.46
C ARG A 110 -21.31 6.32 -13.82
N ASN A 111 -21.02 5.02 -13.93
CA ASN A 111 -20.67 4.40 -15.20
C ASN A 111 -21.85 4.43 -16.18
N ALA A 112 -23.06 4.08 -15.74
CA ALA A 112 -24.26 4.14 -16.57
C ALA A 112 -24.54 5.57 -17.10
N LYS A 113 -24.24 6.60 -16.29
CA LYS A 113 -24.32 8.01 -16.70
C LYS A 113 -23.13 8.49 -17.53
N LYS A 114 -22.14 7.63 -17.82
CA LYS A 114 -20.91 7.96 -18.54
C LYS A 114 -20.05 9.03 -17.84
N GLU A 115 -20.18 9.18 -16.53
CA GLU A 115 -19.33 10.07 -15.72
C GLU A 115 -17.92 9.49 -15.56
N ILE A 116 -17.79 8.15 -15.57
CA ILE A 116 -16.56 7.35 -15.56
C ILE A 116 -16.70 6.15 -16.48
N SER A 117 -15.57 5.60 -16.94
CA SER A 117 -15.49 4.35 -17.70
C SER A 117 -14.51 3.40 -17.06
N PHE A 118 -14.84 2.11 -17.02
CA PHE A 118 -13.96 1.05 -16.53
C PHE A 118 -13.31 0.27 -17.68
N SER A 119 -13.50 0.66 -18.94
CA SER A 119 -13.04 -0.11 -20.12
C SER A 119 -11.55 -0.44 -20.11
N ASN A 120 -10.71 0.45 -19.57
CA ASN A 120 -9.27 0.27 -19.46
C ASN A 120 -8.79 0.03 -18.01
N ILE A 121 -9.69 0.06 -17.03
CA ILE A 121 -9.37 -0.24 -15.63
C ILE A 121 -9.05 -1.72 -15.48
N LYS A 122 -8.07 -2.03 -14.63
CA LYS A 122 -7.82 -3.40 -14.17
C LYS A 122 -8.17 -3.51 -12.69
N THR A 123 -8.76 -4.63 -12.31
CA THR A 123 -9.15 -4.87 -10.91
C THR A 123 -8.47 -6.10 -10.35
N TYR A 124 -8.14 -6.03 -9.05
CA TYR A 124 -7.45 -7.08 -8.29
C TYR A 124 -8.16 -7.27 -6.97
N ASN A 125 -8.80 -8.41 -6.76
CA ASN A 125 -9.49 -8.68 -5.50
C ASN A 125 -8.51 -9.16 -4.42
N LEU A 126 -8.83 -8.85 -3.15
CA LEU A 126 -8.01 -9.19 -1.99
C LEU A 126 -7.85 -10.70 -1.82
N ASP A 127 -8.91 -11.47 -2.05
CA ASP A 127 -8.99 -12.84 -1.59
C ASP A 127 -10.03 -13.67 -2.36
N GLU A 128 -9.97 -14.98 -2.16
CA GLU A 128 -10.97 -15.97 -2.61
C GLU A 128 -10.96 -17.20 -1.69
N TYR A 129 -12.10 -17.81 -1.49
CA TYR A 129 -12.26 -19.03 -0.73
C TYR A 129 -11.66 -20.25 -1.43
N CYS A 130 -10.87 -21.05 -0.70
CA CYS A 130 -10.46 -22.38 -1.15
C CYS A 130 -11.53 -23.43 -0.83
N GLY A 131 -11.66 -24.43 -1.71
CA GLY A 131 -12.54 -25.57 -1.49
C GLY A 131 -13.96 -25.41 -2.01
N ILE A 132 -14.27 -24.29 -2.67
CA ILE A 132 -15.48 -24.11 -3.48
C ILE A 132 -15.08 -23.74 -4.91
N PRO A 133 -15.86 -24.18 -5.94
CA PRO A 133 -15.61 -23.80 -7.32
C PRO A 133 -15.71 -22.29 -7.53
N GLN A 134 -14.89 -21.74 -8.46
CA GLN A 134 -14.91 -20.31 -8.77
C GLN A 134 -16.29 -19.80 -9.16
N ASN A 135 -17.09 -20.61 -9.87
CA ASN A 135 -18.45 -20.29 -10.26
C ASN A 135 -19.52 -20.57 -9.18
N HIS A 136 -19.11 -21.03 -7.99
CA HIS A 136 -20.03 -21.21 -6.88
C HIS A 136 -20.68 -19.88 -6.51
N GLU A 137 -21.98 -19.87 -6.18
CA GLU A 137 -22.73 -18.64 -5.89
C GLU A 137 -22.15 -17.79 -4.74
N LYS A 138 -21.45 -18.43 -3.81
CA LYS A 138 -20.80 -17.78 -2.64
C LYS A 138 -19.32 -17.50 -2.85
N SER A 139 -18.73 -17.79 -4.02
CA SER A 139 -17.35 -17.38 -4.33
C SER A 139 -17.26 -15.87 -4.43
N TYR A 140 -16.10 -15.30 -4.18
CA TYR A 140 -15.88 -13.86 -4.37
C TYR A 140 -15.86 -13.47 -5.85
N PHE A 141 -15.51 -14.39 -6.73
CA PHE A 141 -15.71 -14.24 -8.16
C PHE A 141 -17.18 -13.98 -8.52
N SER A 142 -18.09 -14.84 -8.05
CA SER A 142 -19.52 -14.67 -8.28
C SER A 142 -20.06 -13.41 -7.60
N PHE A 143 -19.58 -13.09 -6.38
CA PHE A 143 -19.91 -11.86 -5.69
C PHE A 143 -19.57 -10.62 -6.55
N MET A 144 -18.36 -10.54 -7.09
CA MET A 144 -17.91 -9.39 -7.89
C MET A 144 -18.69 -9.28 -9.21
N LYS A 145 -18.95 -10.40 -9.89
CA LYS A 145 -19.80 -10.42 -11.07
C LYS A 145 -21.19 -9.88 -10.78
N ASN A 146 -21.81 -10.35 -9.71
CA ASN A 146 -23.21 -10.04 -9.39
C ASN A 146 -23.41 -8.66 -8.77
N ASN A 147 -22.35 -8.03 -8.22
CA ASN A 147 -22.47 -6.75 -7.53
C ASN A 147 -21.74 -5.59 -8.21
N LEU A 148 -20.88 -5.86 -9.21
CA LEU A 148 -20.17 -4.81 -9.94
C LEU A 148 -19.95 -5.15 -11.42
N PHE A 149 -19.19 -6.21 -11.74
CA PHE A 149 -18.62 -6.40 -13.08
C PHE A 149 -19.67 -6.56 -14.18
N ASN A 150 -20.82 -7.20 -13.92
CA ASN A 150 -21.89 -7.35 -14.91
C ASN A 150 -22.62 -6.03 -15.23
N TYR A 151 -22.39 -4.95 -14.48
CA TYR A 151 -23.14 -3.70 -14.56
C TYR A 151 -22.28 -2.50 -15.01
N ILE A 152 -21.00 -2.72 -15.30
CA ILE A 152 -20.07 -1.70 -15.77
C ILE A 152 -19.38 -2.12 -17.06
N ASP A 153 -18.77 -1.18 -17.78
CA ASP A 153 -18.11 -1.38 -19.06
C ASP A 153 -16.70 -1.98 -18.97
N ILE A 154 -16.39 -2.74 -17.88
CA ILE A 154 -15.08 -3.35 -17.69
C ILE A 154 -14.85 -4.51 -18.65
N ASN A 155 -13.64 -4.59 -19.22
CA ASN A 155 -13.22 -5.78 -19.95
C ASN A 155 -13.04 -6.96 -18.97
N PRO A 156 -13.74 -8.10 -19.14
CA PRO A 156 -13.61 -9.26 -18.24
C PRO A 156 -12.16 -9.76 -18.08
N ASN A 157 -11.32 -9.62 -19.11
CA ASN A 157 -9.90 -9.98 -19.05
C ASN A 157 -9.07 -9.07 -18.12
N ASN A 158 -9.61 -7.94 -17.70
CA ASN A 158 -9.00 -7.01 -16.78
C ASN A 158 -9.44 -7.23 -15.33
N THR A 159 -10.25 -8.25 -15.04
CA THR A 159 -10.71 -8.58 -13.69
C THR A 159 -9.91 -9.75 -13.13
N HIS A 160 -9.17 -9.51 -12.05
CA HIS A 160 -8.29 -10.51 -11.46
C HIS A 160 -8.72 -10.83 -10.03
N ILE A 161 -9.00 -12.10 -9.78
CA ILE A 161 -9.36 -12.65 -8.47
C ILE A 161 -8.41 -13.83 -8.22
N PRO A 162 -7.89 -14.03 -7.00
CA PRO A 162 -7.02 -15.16 -6.72
C PRO A 162 -7.68 -16.48 -7.15
N LYS A 163 -6.98 -17.30 -7.91
CA LYS A 163 -7.48 -18.62 -8.28
C LYS A 163 -7.29 -19.56 -7.09
N ALA A 164 -8.38 -20.01 -6.49
CA ALA A 164 -8.38 -20.82 -5.27
C ALA A 164 -8.69 -22.32 -5.51
N GLU A 165 -8.56 -22.76 -6.77
CA GLU A 165 -8.72 -24.14 -7.22
C GLU A 165 -7.40 -24.69 -7.79
N GLY A 166 -7.22 -26.02 -7.75
CA GLY A 166 -6.03 -26.69 -8.26
C GLY A 166 -4.81 -26.55 -7.34
N ASP A 167 -3.63 -26.28 -7.90
CA ASP A 167 -2.41 -26.12 -7.11
C ASP A 167 -2.34 -24.71 -6.47
N ILE A 168 -2.68 -24.67 -5.19
CA ILE A 168 -2.74 -23.42 -4.40
C ILE A 168 -1.38 -22.71 -4.33
N LYS A 169 -0.27 -23.46 -4.24
CA LYS A 169 1.07 -22.85 -4.17
C LYS A 169 1.43 -22.14 -5.47
N ILE A 170 1.14 -22.76 -6.61
CA ILE A 170 1.34 -22.15 -7.93
C ILE A 170 0.44 -20.93 -8.09
N ASN A 171 -0.82 -21.01 -7.66
CA ASN A 171 -1.77 -19.89 -7.76
C ASN A 171 -1.35 -18.69 -6.92
N ILE A 172 -0.84 -18.91 -5.70
CA ILE A 172 -0.25 -17.88 -4.84
C ILE A 172 0.92 -17.18 -5.56
N GLN A 173 1.88 -17.95 -6.08
CA GLN A 173 3.03 -17.40 -6.79
C GLN A 173 2.63 -16.61 -8.04
N ASN A 174 1.64 -17.08 -8.78
CA ASN A 174 1.16 -16.39 -9.97
C ASN A 174 0.46 -15.07 -9.62
N TYR A 175 -0.34 -15.06 -8.54
CA TYR A 175 -1.03 -13.85 -8.12
C TYR A 175 -0.05 -12.82 -7.53
N GLU A 176 0.94 -13.27 -6.73
CA GLU A 176 2.03 -12.39 -6.24
C GLU A 176 2.77 -11.73 -7.40
N LYS A 177 3.25 -12.50 -8.39
CA LYS A 177 3.92 -11.97 -9.59
C LYS A 177 3.03 -10.99 -10.37
N MET A 178 1.73 -11.24 -10.41
CA MET A 178 0.79 -10.35 -11.08
C MET A 178 0.70 -9.00 -10.36
N LEU A 179 0.64 -8.98 -9.03
CA LEU A 179 0.63 -7.78 -8.22
C LEU A 179 1.96 -7.02 -8.30
N GLU A 180 3.09 -7.71 -8.25
CA GLU A 180 4.42 -7.11 -8.41
C GLU A 180 4.57 -6.38 -9.76
N LYS A 181 4.01 -6.96 -10.83
CA LYS A 181 4.05 -6.37 -12.18
C LYS A 181 3.05 -5.21 -12.35
N ASN A 182 1.95 -5.20 -11.61
CA ASN A 182 0.85 -4.28 -11.76
C ASN A 182 0.56 -3.58 -10.43
N LYS A 183 1.39 -2.62 -10.06
CA LYS A 183 1.21 -1.85 -8.83
C LYS A 183 -0.20 -1.26 -8.75
N LEU A 184 -0.84 -1.39 -7.59
CA LEU A 184 -2.18 -0.86 -7.35
C LEU A 184 -2.12 0.67 -7.13
N ASN A 185 -2.95 1.40 -7.88
CA ASN A 185 -3.12 2.84 -7.66
C ASN A 185 -4.03 3.12 -6.46
N LEU A 186 -4.94 2.19 -6.19
CA LEU A 186 -5.80 2.27 -5.01
C LEU A 186 -6.15 0.85 -4.53
N GLN A 187 -6.12 0.64 -3.19
CA GLN A 187 -6.64 -0.55 -2.54
C GLN A 187 -7.84 -0.19 -1.67
N LEU A 188 -8.99 -0.79 -1.97
CA LEU A 188 -10.20 -0.73 -1.14
C LEU A 188 -10.16 -1.82 -0.07
N LEU A 189 -10.45 -1.47 1.17
CA LEU A 189 -10.47 -2.36 2.32
C LEU A 189 -11.77 -2.23 3.12
N GLY A 190 -12.27 -3.34 3.60
CA GLY A 190 -13.09 -3.41 4.80
C GLY A 190 -12.22 -3.76 6.01
N VAL A 191 -12.80 -3.81 7.21
CA VAL A 191 -12.13 -4.27 8.43
C VAL A 191 -12.99 -5.25 9.19
N GLY A 192 -12.39 -6.32 9.70
CA GLY A 192 -13.04 -7.25 10.61
C GLY A 192 -13.22 -6.69 12.02
N ARG A 193 -14.07 -7.33 12.84
CA ARG A 193 -14.26 -6.93 14.25
C ARG A 193 -13.00 -7.07 15.10
N ASN A 194 -12.11 -7.98 14.72
CA ASN A 194 -10.82 -8.22 15.37
C ASN A 194 -9.67 -7.46 14.71
N GLY A 195 -9.97 -6.53 13.78
CA GLY A 195 -8.98 -5.72 13.10
C GLY A 195 -8.34 -6.36 11.86
N HIS A 196 -8.79 -7.54 11.40
CA HIS A 196 -8.28 -8.14 10.17
C HIS A 196 -8.61 -7.29 8.93
N ILE A 197 -7.74 -7.32 7.94
CA ILE A 197 -7.91 -6.73 6.60
C ILE A 197 -7.60 -7.79 5.54
N GLY A 198 -8.49 -7.95 4.52
CA GLY A 198 -8.53 -9.19 3.74
C GLY A 198 -8.74 -10.36 4.70
N PHE A 199 -8.03 -11.48 4.52
CA PHE A 199 -7.98 -12.55 5.51
C PHE A 199 -6.66 -12.55 6.32
N ASN A 200 -6.02 -11.37 6.48
CA ASN A 200 -4.88 -11.23 7.39
C ASN A 200 -5.38 -11.10 8.83
N GLU A 201 -5.40 -12.23 9.53
CA GLU A 201 -5.87 -12.36 10.91
C GLU A 201 -4.84 -11.82 11.94
N PRO A 202 -5.24 -11.57 13.21
CA PRO A 202 -4.33 -11.20 14.27
C PRO A 202 -3.09 -12.12 14.34
N GLY A 203 -1.90 -11.53 14.39
CA GLY A 203 -0.60 -12.22 14.38
C GLY A 203 0.04 -12.33 13.00
N THR A 204 -0.64 -11.95 11.92
CA THR A 204 -0.06 -11.96 10.56
C THR A 204 1.17 -11.05 10.48
N ASP A 205 2.26 -11.56 9.89
CA ASP A 205 3.46 -10.74 9.61
C ASP A 205 3.15 -9.70 8.53
N PHE A 206 3.50 -8.44 8.78
CA PHE A 206 3.25 -7.34 7.86
C PHE A 206 4.11 -7.40 6.58
N ASN A 207 5.18 -8.20 6.57
CA ASN A 207 6.00 -8.44 5.38
C ASN A 207 5.48 -9.57 4.49
N LEU A 208 4.41 -10.25 4.91
CA LEU A 208 3.85 -11.37 4.16
C LEU A 208 3.16 -10.87 2.89
N GLY A 209 3.50 -11.50 1.74
CA GLY A 209 2.83 -11.34 0.45
C GLY A 209 1.59 -12.22 0.33
N VAL A 210 1.18 -12.53 -0.90
CA VAL A 210 0.03 -13.43 -1.13
C VAL A 210 0.27 -14.79 -0.48
N HIS A 211 -0.70 -15.25 0.28
CA HIS A 211 -0.61 -16.51 1.02
C HIS A 211 -1.97 -17.19 1.16
N ASP A 212 -1.96 -18.46 1.52
CA ASP A 212 -3.15 -19.17 1.99
C ASP A 212 -3.25 -19.09 3.51
N VAL A 213 -4.47 -19.06 4.00
CA VAL A 213 -4.75 -18.90 5.42
C VAL A 213 -5.89 -19.79 5.85
N GLN A 214 -5.76 -20.37 7.06
CA GLN A 214 -6.89 -20.93 7.79
C GLN A 214 -7.68 -19.80 8.44
N LEU A 215 -8.98 -19.74 8.18
CA LEU A 215 -9.84 -18.70 8.72
C LEU A 215 -10.02 -18.89 10.23
N ALA A 216 -9.92 -17.81 10.98
CA ALA A 216 -10.23 -17.81 12.40
C ALA A 216 -11.71 -18.17 12.63
N GLU A 217 -12.03 -18.88 13.73
CA GLU A 217 -13.40 -19.26 14.08
C GLU A 217 -14.35 -18.06 14.08
N LYS A 218 -13.90 -16.93 14.61
CA LYS A 218 -14.69 -15.68 14.63
C LYS A 218 -15.01 -15.17 13.21
N THR A 219 -14.07 -15.31 12.27
CA THR A 219 -14.28 -14.95 10.86
C THR A 219 -15.26 -15.93 10.20
N ILE A 220 -15.14 -17.23 10.47
CA ILE A 220 -16.08 -18.24 9.99
C ILE A 220 -17.50 -17.94 10.53
N GLN A 221 -17.63 -17.65 11.82
CA GLN A 221 -18.91 -17.29 12.45
C GLN A 221 -19.52 -16.02 11.80
N ASP A 222 -18.71 -14.97 11.58
CA ASP A 222 -19.16 -13.74 10.95
C ASP A 222 -19.57 -13.94 9.49
N ASN A 223 -18.95 -14.86 8.78
CA ASN A 223 -19.24 -15.17 7.38
C ASN A 223 -20.40 -16.15 7.20
N ALA A 224 -20.81 -16.89 8.25
CA ALA A 224 -21.94 -17.82 8.20
C ALA A 224 -23.23 -17.16 7.67
N ARG A 225 -23.42 -15.85 7.91
CA ARG A 225 -24.56 -15.06 7.37
C ARG A 225 -24.65 -15.07 5.84
N PHE A 226 -23.56 -15.32 5.14
CA PHE A 226 -23.52 -15.47 3.69
C PHE A 226 -23.78 -16.91 3.22
N PHE A 227 -23.77 -17.87 4.15
CA PHE A 227 -23.92 -19.30 3.94
C PHE A 227 -25.15 -19.82 4.71
N GLU A 228 -26.30 -19.15 4.58
CA GLU A 228 -27.57 -19.56 5.19
C GLU A 228 -27.50 -19.65 6.73
N ASN A 229 -26.58 -18.93 7.36
CA ASN A 229 -26.22 -19.01 8.79
C ASN A 229 -25.67 -20.39 9.22
N ASP A 230 -25.25 -21.23 8.27
CA ASP A 230 -24.61 -22.52 8.55
C ASP A 230 -23.09 -22.38 8.56
N ILE A 231 -22.48 -22.45 9.74
CA ILE A 231 -21.05 -22.36 9.97
C ILE A 231 -20.26 -23.48 9.26
N ASN A 232 -20.90 -24.65 9.06
CA ASN A 232 -20.26 -25.80 8.42
C ASN A 232 -20.12 -25.63 6.91
N LYS A 233 -20.96 -24.79 6.29
CA LYS A 233 -20.91 -24.45 4.88
C LYS A 233 -19.85 -23.41 4.55
N VAL A 234 -19.36 -22.67 5.55
CA VAL A 234 -18.32 -21.65 5.35
C VAL A 234 -16.99 -22.33 5.06
N PRO A 235 -16.32 -22.01 3.93
CA PRO A 235 -14.98 -22.52 3.68
C PRO A 235 -14.02 -22.12 4.80
N LYS A 236 -13.13 -23.04 5.19
CA LYS A 236 -12.22 -22.83 6.32
C LYS A 236 -10.87 -22.28 5.91
N ARG A 237 -10.63 -22.16 4.60
CA ARG A 237 -9.34 -21.74 4.03
C ARG A 237 -9.58 -20.77 2.87
N ALA A 238 -8.66 -19.83 2.69
CA ALA A 238 -8.70 -18.85 1.61
C ALA A 238 -7.29 -18.53 1.11
N ILE A 239 -7.19 -17.98 -0.13
CA ILE A 239 -6.01 -17.24 -0.59
C ILE A 239 -6.28 -15.76 -0.36
N THR A 240 -5.32 -15.03 0.17
CA THR A 240 -5.44 -13.59 0.42
C THR A 240 -4.18 -12.83 0.02
N MET A 241 -4.34 -11.57 -0.42
CA MET A 241 -3.24 -10.61 -0.44
C MET A 241 -2.69 -10.45 0.97
N GLY A 242 -1.37 -10.49 1.12
CA GLY A 242 -0.72 -10.16 2.37
C GLY A 242 -0.72 -8.66 2.65
N ILE A 243 -0.38 -8.31 3.89
CA ILE A 243 -0.31 -6.90 4.31
C ILE A 243 0.72 -6.13 3.48
N LYS A 244 1.85 -6.77 3.11
CA LYS A 244 2.86 -6.20 2.19
C LYS A 244 2.22 -5.71 0.89
N ASN A 245 1.42 -6.56 0.21
CA ASN A 245 0.77 -6.19 -1.05
C ASN A 245 -0.23 -5.03 -0.88
N ILE A 246 -0.97 -5.03 0.24
CA ILE A 246 -1.91 -3.94 0.58
C ILE A 246 -1.14 -2.62 0.76
N LEU A 247 -0.03 -2.64 1.51
CA LEU A 247 0.79 -1.46 1.79
C LEU A 247 1.57 -0.96 0.56
N ASP A 248 1.76 -1.77 -0.47
CA ASP A 248 2.42 -1.38 -1.73
C ASP A 248 1.52 -0.54 -2.65
N ALA A 249 0.22 -0.44 -2.39
CA ALA A 249 -0.70 0.43 -3.13
C ALA A 249 -0.31 1.93 -2.99
N ASP A 250 -0.66 2.77 -3.96
CA ASP A 250 -0.40 4.22 -3.86
C ASP A 250 -1.34 4.91 -2.87
N THR A 251 -2.60 4.49 -2.85
CA THR A 251 -3.67 5.00 -1.99
C THR A 251 -4.45 3.84 -1.39
N ILE A 252 -4.88 3.98 -0.14
CA ILE A 252 -5.75 3.01 0.53
C ILE A 252 -7.04 3.70 0.96
N ILE A 253 -8.19 3.06 0.70
CA ILE A 253 -9.48 3.40 1.29
C ILE A 253 -9.85 2.29 2.26
N LEU A 254 -9.99 2.62 3.54
CA LEU A 254 -10.56 1.75 4.56
C LEU A 254 -12.00 2.20 4.82
N MET A 255 -12.97 1.31 4.57
CA MET A 255 -14.38 1.55 4.88
C MET A 255 -14.82 0.73 6.09
N ALA A 256 -15.54 1.34 7.01
CA ALA A 256 -16.15 0.63 8.14
C ALA A 256 -17.48 1.24 8.54
N ASN A 257 -18.48 0.38 8.78
CA ASN A 257 -19.81 0.80 9.23
C ASN A 257 -20.32 -0.07 10.38
N GLY A 258 -21.09 0.56 11.27
CA GLY A 258 -21.73 -0.10 12.39
C GLY A 258 -20.84 -0.25 13.63
N THR A 259 -21.48 -0.30 14.79
CA THR A 259 -20.85 -0.33 16.13
C THR A 259 -19.85 -1.47 16.33
N LYS A 260 -20.05 -2.60 15.62
CA LYS A 260 -19.16 -3.77 15.71
C LYS A 260 -17.74 -3.49 15.19
N LYS A 261 -17.53 -2.40 14.44
CA LYS A 261 -16.24 -1.99 13.87
C LYS A 261 -15.53 -0.93 14.72
N ALA A 262 -16.21 -0.32 15.67
CA ALA A 262 -15.70 0.83 16.42
C ALA A 262 -14.39 0.55 17.17
N GLU A 263 -14.21 -0.65 17.72
CA GLU A 263 -12.95 -1.01 18.41
C GLU A 263 -11.78 -1.13 17.43
N ALA A 264 -11.98 -1.76 16.28
CA ALA A 264 -10.95 -1.89 15.25
C ALA A 264 -10.54 -0.51 14.70
N ILE A 265 -11.49 0.40 14.49
CA ILE A 265 -11.22 1.77 14.03
C ILE A 265 -10.49 2.57 15.12
N LYS A 266 -10.90 2.49 16.39
CA LYS A 266 -10.18 3.12 17.51
C LYS A 266 -8.73 2.66 17.56
N ASN A 267 -8.50 1.34 17.49
CA ASN A 267 -7.16 0.77 17.54
C ASN A 267 -6.30 1.22 16.35
N MET A 268 -6.88 1.25 15.15
CA MET A 268 -6.19 1.76 13.96
C MET A 268 -5.83 3.25 14.12
N MET A 269 -6.76 4.08 14.60
CA MET A 269 -6.57 5.52 14.77
C MET A 269 -5.67 5.90 15.95
N SER A 270 -5.36 4.95 16.86
CA SER A 270 -4.41 5.18 17.96
C SER A 270 -2.97 5.45 17.50
N GLY A 271 -2.64 5.08 16.26
CA GLY A 271 -1.29 5.19 15.71
C GLY A 271 -0.32 4.10 16.17
N VAL A 272 -0.75 3.23 17.09
CA VAL A 272 0.06 2.09 17.57
C VAL A 272 0.05 0.99 16.50
N VAL A 273 1.23 0.53 16.11
CA VAL A 273 1.42 -0.54 15.11
C VAL A 273 1.61 -1.86 15.84
N ASP A 274 0.63 -2.76 15.70
CA ASP A 274 0.62 -4.08 16.36
C ASP A 274 0.13 -5.14 15.38
N LYS A 275 0.91 -6.22 15.17
CA LYS A 275 0.53 -7.33 14.31
C LYS A 275 -0.71 -8.10 14.81
N ASN A 276 -1.03 -8.00 16.09
CA ASN A 276 -2.29 -8.54 16.63
C ASN A 276 -3.52 -7.69 16.26
N ILE A 277 -3.30 -6.55 15.63
CA ILE A 277 -4.32 -5.65 15.10
C ILE A 277 -3.95 -5.32 13.65
N PRO A 278 -4.19 -6.23 12.68
CA PRO A 278 -3.67 -6.10 11.31
C PRO A 278 -3.97 -4.77 10.63
N VAL A 279 -5.13 -4.17 10.87
CA VAL A 279 -5.50 -2.86 10.33
C VAL A 279 -4.56 -1.75 10.81
N SER A 280 -3.84 -1.92 11.93
CA SER A 280 -2.85 -0.97 12.43
C SER A 280 -1.66 -0.79 11.50
N ALA A 281 -1.40 -1.77 10.61
CA ALA A 281 -0.38 -1.68 9.56
C ALA A 281 -0.57 -0.46 8.64
N LEU A 282 -1.79 0.06 8.52
CA LEU A 282 -2.06 1.25 7.71
C LEU A 282 -1.34 2.51 8.25
N ASN A 283 -0.92 2.50 9.52
CA ASN A 283 -0.12 3.59 10.11
C ASN A 283 1.31 3.67 9.55
N ILE A 284 1.83 2.59 8.96
CA ILE A 284 3.16 2.60 8.30
C ILE A 284 3.08 2.70 6.77
N HIS A 285 1.86 2.82 6.22
CA HIS A 285 1.70 3.04 4.77
C HIS A 285 2.35 4.34 4.33
N LYS A 286 3.05 4.32 3.18
CA LYS A 286 3.83 5.47 2.70
C LYS A 286 3.04 6.44 1.82
N GLY A 287 1.82 6.10 1.46
CA GLY A 287 0.92 6.91 0.65
C GLY A 287 -0.25 7.49 1.45
N LYS A 288 -1.32 7.82 0.76
CA LYS A 288 -2.55 8.36 1.36
C LYS A 288 -3.45 7.22 1.85
N VAL A 289 -3.97 7.36 3.07
CA VAL A 289 -5.00 6.47 3.64
C VAL A 289 -6.24 7.29 3.93
N TYR A 290 -7.35 6.93 3.31
CA TYR A 290 -8.67 7.44 3.65
C TYR A 290 -9.38 6.44 4.57
N VAL A 291 -9.70 6.85 5.78
CA VAL A 291 -10.51 6.07 6.73
C VAL A 291 -11.91 6.65 6.71
N ILE A 292 -12.82 5.98 6.01
CA ILE A 292 -14.18 6.45 5.80
C ILE A 292 -15.13 5.58 6.63
N VAL A 293 -15.77 6.18 7.63
CA VAL A 293 -16.58 5.46 8.62
C VAL A 293 -17.92 6.15 8.81
N ASP A 294 -18.95 5.39 9.19
CA ASP A 294 -20.18 5.98 9.68
C ASP A 294 -20.07 6.39 11.17
N LYS A 295 -21.02 7.13 11.67
CA LYS A 295 -21.05 7.56 13.07
C LYS A 295 -21.01 6.41 14.07
N GLU A 296 -21.58 5.26 13.71
CA GLU A 296 -21.60 4.09 14.59
C GLU A 296 -20.21 3.45 14.69
N ALA A 297 -19.47 3.34 13.58
CA ALA A 297 -18.10 2.84 13.58
C ALA A 297 -17.12 3.84 14.21
N ALA A 298 -17.44 5.14 14.22
CA ALA A 298 -16.66 6.21 14.85
C ALA A 298 -16.94 6.41 16.35
N ASN A 299 -17.89 5.71 16.96
CA ASN A 299 -18.39 6.02 18.30
C ASN A 299 -17.39 5.83 19.45
N LYS A 300 -16.20 5.31 19.16
CA LYS A 300 -15.10 5.14 20.14
C LYS A 300 -13.87 6.01 19.85
N LEU A 301 -13.94 6.91 18.86
CA LEU A 301 -12.89 7.88 18.52
C LEU A 301 -12.86 9.10 19.44
#